data_4fdc2a661a1a951ce11bd8977a2e94cf
#
_entry.id   4fdc2a661a1a951ce11bd8977a2e94cf
#
_cell.length_a   1.000
_cell.length_b   1.000
_cell.length_c   1.000
_cell.angle_alpha   90.00
_cell.angle_beta   90.00
_cell.angle_gamma   90.00
#
_symmetry.space_group_name_H-M   'P 1'
#
loop_
_entity.id
_entity.type
_entity.pdbx_description
1 polymer ?
#
loop_
_entity_poly.entity_id
_entity_poly.type
_entity_poly.pdbx_seq_one_letter_code
_entity_poly.pdbx_strand_id
1 'polypeptide(L)'
;MRQVTSKCNIQHLIVKICSICNLSCDYCYVFNKADKSHQIEPDVMSMEVVEMLLFRIDEFFSETKQKHLHITFHGGEPLLASEDFFTSFIDKYHAIVRNGEISFGLQTNGTLLNEKWCRLLDKLNIHFGVSIDGDRSACQYRKYKNGLEAFDSIIQGYKHALQCDITPPILSVINTQQSPSNFYNSLKSLNTNYIDCLLPDATYETYNAEYRGIGLWLIQLFDIWFADKSRLRIRLFEAIVHLLLNSSSPVGGEMFGNTLNGVLDIRPDGIIDIPDTLRICDVHFLESRYSIFINKLIDITSEEIYKKYYFSHKDQYLSGQCSNCIVKDVCGGGLLAHRFSKEREFDNPSVYCFDLFLLIKHVQNKIFGEMDADNVDLITVSDFNNWR
;
A
#
# COMPACT_ATOMS: atom_id res chain seq x y z
N MET A 1 -36.68 13.32 6.01
CA MET A 1 -35.67 12.54 5.29
C MET A 1 -34.40 13.38 5.19
N ARG A 2 -33.44 13.18 6.10
CA ARG A 2 -32.10 13.77 5.95
C ARG A 2 -31.34 12.91 4.95
N GLN A 3 -31.07 13.44 3.77
CA GLN A 3 -30.07 12.87 2.88
C GLN A 3 -28.72 12.90 3.65
N VAL A 4 -28.29 11.72 4.10
CA VAL A 4 -26.90 11.50 4.45
C VAL A 4 -26.19 11.44 3.10
N THR A 5 -25.73 12.59 2.63
CA THR A 5 -24.68 12.64 1.62
C THR A 5 -23.45 12.09 2.33
N SER A 6 -23.16 10.80 2.19
CA SER A 6 -21.85 10.27 2.47
C SER A 6 -20.90 11.09 1.61
N LYS A 7 -20.14 11.99 2.24
CA LYS A 7 -19.13 12.77 1.52
C LYS A 7 -18.17 11.74 0.92
N CYS A 8 -18.23 11.60 -0.41
CA CYS A 8 -17.22 10.86 -1.13
C CYS A 8 -15.87 11.51 -0.80
N ASN A 9 -14.98 10.75 -0.18
CA ASN A 9 -13.70 11.24 0.25
C ASN A 9 -12.61 10.42 -0.45
N ILE A 10 -12.34 10.78 -1.72
CA ILE A 10 -11.20 10.24 -2.45
C ILE A 10 -9.98 10.99 -1.94
N GLN A 11 -9.08 10.29 -1.27
CA GLN A 11 -7.90 10.90 -0.65
C GLN A 11 -6.63 10.64 -1.43
N HIS A 12 -6.59 9.54 -2.17
CA HIS A 12 -5.39 9.07 -2.83
C HIS A 12 -5.71 8.45 -4.19
N LEU A 13 -4.98 8.86 -5.22
CA LEU A 13 -4.98 8.20 -6.52
C LEU A 13 -3.64 7.51 -6.73
N ILE A 14 -3.68 6.22 -7.02
CA ILE A 14 -2.54 5.49 -7.55
C ILE A 14 -2.61 5.60 -9.08
N VAL A 15 -1.73 6.40 -9.65
CA VAL A 15 -1.72 6.68 -11.09
C VAL A 15 -0.64 5.83 -11.75
N LYS A 16 -1.08 4.78 -12.46
CA LYS A 16 -0.19 3.91 -13.23
C LYS A 16 0.20 4.62 -14.50
N ILE A 17 1.35 5.27 -14.49
CA ILE A 17 1.83 6.03 -15.64
C ILE A 17 2.47 5.15 -16.73
N CYS A 18 2.77 3.89 -16.40
CA CYS A 18 3.27 2.92 -17.37
C CYS A 18 2.85 1.48 -17.03
N SER A 19 2.68 0.65 -18.07
CA SER A 19 2.36 -0.77 -17.97
C SER A 19 3.58 -1.68 -18.13
N ILE A 20 4.77 -1.10 -18.29
CA ILE A 20 6.03 -1.84 -18.48
C ILE A 20 6.92 -1.75 -17.25
N CYS A 21 7.74 -2.80 -17.05
CA CYS A 21 8.76 -2.82 -15.99
C CYS A 21 10.04 -3.42 -16.55
N ASN A 22 11.19 -2.97 -16.08
CA ASN A 22 12.48 -3.58 -16.40
C ASN A 22 12.82 -4.78 -15.50
N LEU A 23 12.06 -4.99 -14.40
CA LEU A 23 12.14 -6.17 -13.56
C LEU A 23 11.01 -7.18 -13.86
N SER A 24 11.19 -8.41 -13.36
CA SER A 24 10.20 -9.47 -13.30
C SER A 24 10.30 -10.15 -11.95
N CYS A 25 9.81 -9.44 -10.90
CA CYS A 25 9.83 -9.95 -9.53
C CYS A 25 8.88 -11.14 -9.40
N ASP A 26 9.33 -12.22 -8.76
CA ASP A 26 8.57 -13.49 -8.68
C ASP A 26 7.18 -13.32 -8.02
N TYR A 27 7.05 -12.41 -7.08
CA TYR A 27 5.80 -12.11 -6.36
C TYR A 27 4.96 -10.97 -6.97
N CYS A 28 5.40 -10.36 -8.09
CA CYS A 28 4.73 -9.20 -8.66
C CYS A 28 3.30 -9.52 -9.10
N TYR A 29 2.32 -8.86 -8.47
CA TYR A 29 0.91 -9.04 -8.78
C TYR A 29 0.51 -8.48 -10.16
N VAL A 30 1.25 -7.49 -10.68
CA VAL A 30 0.97 -6.90 -11.99
C VAL A 30 1.38 -7.83 -13.13
N PHE A 31 2.56 -8.46 -13.05
CA PHE A 31 3.13 -9.20 -14.18
C PHE A 31 3.06 -10.72 -14.03
N ASN A 32 3.12 -11.22 -12.80
CA ASN A 32 3.35 -12.66 -12.54
C ASN A 32 2.17 -13.37 -11.86
N LYS A 33 1.02 -12.68 -11.68
CA LYS A 33 -0.22 -13.27 -11.17
C LYS A 33 -1.28 -13.39 -12.27
N ALA A 34 -2.54 -13.56 -11.91
CA ALA A 34 -3.64 -13.82 -12.82
C ALA A 34 -3.96 -12.66 -13.78
N ASP A 35 -3.78 -11.43 -13.33
CA ASP A 35 -4.03 -10.23 -14.14
C ASP A 35 -3.05 -10.13 -15.31
N LYS A 36 -3.58 -9.89 -16.50
CA LYS A 36 -2.82 -9.71 -17.76
C LYS A 36 -3.18 -8.41 -18.47
N SER A 37 -3.89 -7.50 -17.80
CA SER A 37 -4.33 -6.23 -18.37
C SER A 37 -3.16 -5.38 -18.90
N HIS A 38 -2.01 -5.46 -18.25
CA HIS A 38 -0.78 -4.79 -18.68
C HIS A 38 -0.36 -5.12 -20.12
N GLN A 39 -0.83 -6.24 -20.72
CA GLN A 39 -0.48 -6.65 -22.09
C GLN A 39 -1.25 -5.86 -23.16
N ILE A 40 -2.36 -5.23 -22.79
CA ILE A 40 -3.21 -4.44 -23.71
C ILE A 40 -3.21 -2.95 -23.38
N GLU A 41 -2.63 -2.56 -22.25
CA GLU A 41 -2.48 -1.17 -21.84
C GLU A 41 -1.35 -0.50 -22.63
N PRO A 42 -1.41 0.84 -22.84
CA PRO A 42 -0.29 1.59 -23.39
C PRO A 42 0.97 1.46 -22.52
N ASP A 43 2.14 1.36 -23.13
CA ASP A 43 3.42 1.29 -22.42
C ASP A 43 3.61 2.47 -21.46
N VAL A 44 3.23 3.68 -21.90
CA VAL A 44 3.27 4.92 -21.12
C VAL A 44 1.98 5.70 -21.33
N MET A 45 1.46 6.31 -20.26
CA MET A 45 0.28 7.17 -20.26
C MET A 45 0.47 8.35 -21.22
N SER A 46 -0.52 8.65 -22.06
CA SER A 46 -0.45 9.78 -22.97
C SER A 46 -0.73 11.11 -22.24
N MET A 47 -0.25 12.23 -22.81
CA MET A 47 -0.55 13.56 -22.28
C MET A 47 -2.05 13.91 -22.39
N GLU A 48 -2.78 13.31 -23.29
CA GLU A 48 -4.25 13.44 -23.37
C GLU A 48 -4.93 12.83 -22.12
N VAL A 49 -4.48 11.65 -21.70
CA VAL A 49 -4.95 11.02 -20.45
C VAL A 49 -4.57 11.89 -19.24
N VAL A 50 -3.36 12.43 -19.21
CA VAL A 50 -2.92 13.34 -18.14
C VAL A 50 -3.81 14.57 -18.04
N GLU A 51 -4.09 15.24 -19.15
CA GLU A 51 -4.96 16.43 -19.19
C GLU A 51 -6.37 16.11 -18.70
N MET A 52 -6.94 15.01 -19.18
CA MET A 52 -8.28 14.59 -18.78
C MET A 52 -8.32 14.22 -17.28
N LEU A 53 -7.30 13.50 -16.78
CA LEU A 53 -7.20 13.17 -15.34
C LEU A 53 -7.17 14.43 -14.47
N LEU A 54 -6.32 15.40 -14.82
CA LEU A 54 -6.20 16.66 -14.09
C LEU A 54 -7.48 17.48 -14.15
N PHE A 55 -8.17 17.49 -15.29
CA PHE A 55 -9.48 18.10 -15.43
C PHE A 55 -10.51 17.44 -14.50
N ARG A 56 -10.55 16.10 -14.44
CA ARG A 56 -11.45 15.36 -13.55
C ARG A 56 -11.15 15.61 -12.07
N ILE A 57 -9.89 15.78 -11.72
CA ILE A 57 -9.50 16.13 -10.34
C ILE A 57 -9.95 17.54 -9.99
N ASP A 58 -9.78 18.51 -10.89
CA ASP A 58 -10.26 19.88 -10.66
C ASP A 58 -11.77 19.96 -10.54
N GLU A 59 -12.50 19.22 -11.40
CA GLU A 59 -13.96 19.04 -11.31
C GLU A 59 -14.36 18.43 -9.94
N PHE A 60 -13.65 17.37 -9.49
CA PHE A 60 -13.87 16.74 -8.20
C PHE A 60 -13.68 17.72 -7.03
N PHE A 61 -12.62 18.51 -7.01
CA PHE A 61 -12.39 19.55 -6.01
C PHE A 61 -13.50 20.61 -6.01
N SER A 62 -13.92 21.03 -7.19
CA SER A 62 -15.00 22.01 -7.35
C SER A 62 -16.33 21.50 -6.79
N GLU A 63 -16.69 20.23 -7.04
CA GLU A 63 -17.96 19.64 -6.64
C GLU A 63 -18.01 19.25 -5.16
N THR A 64 -16.94 18.60 -4.66
CA THR A 64 -16.90 18.06 -3.28
C THR A 64 -16.46 19.08 -2.24
N LYS A 65 -15.81 20.18 -2.67
CA LYS A 65 -15.13 21.16 -1.82
C LYS A 65 -13.93 20.58 -1.05
N GLN A 66 -13.51 19.35 -1.37
CA GLN A 66 -12.24 18.82 -0.91
C GLN A 66 -11.11 19.69 -1.47
N LYS A 67 -10.04 19.90 -0.69
CA LYS A 67 -8.96 20.83 -1.05
C LYS A 67 -7.62 20.16 -1.28
N HIS A 68 -7.51 18.89 -0.94
CA HIS A 68 -6.26 18.17 -1.08
C HIS A 68 -6.49 16.73 -1.55
N LEU A 69 -5.61 16.25 -2.42
CA LEU A 69 -5.55 14.89 -2.92
C LEU A 69 -4.09 14.49 -3.07
N HIS A 70 -3.76 13.24 -2.79
CA HIS A 70 -2.43 12.69 -3.04
C HIS A 70 -2.42 11.87 -4.32
N ILE A 71 -1.41 12.03 -5.15
CA ILE A 71 -1.14 11.15 -6.30
C ILE A 71 0.16 10.41 -6.04
N THR A 72 0.13 9.07 -6.14
CA THR A 72 1.34 8.27 -6.24
C THR A 72 1.52 7.78 -7.67
N PHE A 73 2.59 8.21 -8.31
CA PHE A 73 3.00 7.63 -9.59
C PHE A 73 3.47 6.20 -9.38
N HIS A 74 2.84 5.29 -10.10
CA HIS A 74 3.03 3.85 -10.03
C HIS A 74 2.95 3.22 -11.42
N GLY A 75 2.84 1.91 -11.49
CA GLY A 75 2.70 1.14 -12.73
C GLY A 75 3.62 -0.07 -12.68
N GLY A 76 4.32 -0.36 -13.78
CA GLY A 76 5.44 -1.31 -13.78
C GLY A 76 6.65 -0.69 -13.07
N GLU A 77 7.40 0.12 -13.81
CA GLU A 77 8.45 0.98 -13.23
C GLU A 77 8.26 2.41 -13.73
N PRO A 78 7.82 3.34 -12.87
CA PRO A 78 7.50 4.71 -13.29
C PRO A 78 8.67 5.45 -13.97
N LEU A 79 9.91 5.18 -13.58
CA LEU A 79 11.08 5.82 -14.16
C LEU A 79 11.38 5.38 -15.61
N LEU A 80 10.62 4.43 -16.17
CA LEU A 80 10.62 4.12 -17.60
C LEU A 80 9.83 5.15 -18.42
N ALA A 81 8.95 5.93 -17.81
CA ALA A 81 8.46 7.16 -18.39
C ALA A 81 9.61 8.19 -18.44
N SER A 82 9.64 9.02 -19.46
CA SER A 82 10.75 9.95 -19.64
C SER A 82 10.74 11.09 -18.59
N GLU A 83 11.87 11.74 -18.38
CA GLU A 83 11.96 12.96 -17.57
C GLU A 83 11.01 14.05 -18.06
N ASP A 84 10.84 14.16 -19.38
CA ASP A 84 9.92 15.10 -20.02
C ASP A 84 8.46 14.79 -19.68
N PHE A 85 8.13 13.51 -19.46
CA PHE A 85 6.79 13.13 -19.00
C PHE A 85 6.46 13.76 -17.65
N PHE A 86 7.33 13.62 -16.66
CA PHE A 86 7.12 14.19 -15.33
C PHE A 86 7.08 15.72 -15.34
N THR A 87 7.98 16.32 -16.08
CA THR A 87 8.01 17.80 -16.25
C THR A 87 6.69 18.28 -16.87
N SER A 88 6.25 17.65 -17.97
CA SER A 88 4.99 17.99 -18.63
C SER A 88 3.76 17.73 -17.77
N PHE A 89 3.76 16.66 -16.97
CA PHE A 89 2.67 16.37 -16.03
C PHE A 89 2.51 17.50 -15.00
N ILE A 90 3.60 17.92 -14.37
CA ILE A 90 3.58 18.99 -13.36
C ILE A 90 3.24 20.34 -13.98
N ASP A 91 3.73 20.66 -15.18
CA ASP A 91 3.36 21.87 -15.90
C ASP A 91 1.84 21.91 -16.20
N LYS A 92 1.27 20.78 -16.65
CA LYS A 92 -0.18 20.65 -16.88
C LYS A 92 -0.98 20.73 -15.59
N TYR A 93 -0.48 20.15 -14.49
CA TYR A 93 -1.09 20.31 -13.18
C TYR A 93 -1.23 21.77 -12.81
N HIS A 94 -0.16 22.55 -12.91
CA HIS A 94 -0.20 23.98 -12.62
C HIS A 94 -1.08 24.77 -13.59
N ALA A 95 -1.25 24.30 -14.82
CA ALA A 95 -2.11 24.94 -15.80
C ALA A 95 -3.61 24.63 -15.63
N ILE A 96 -3.98 23.45 -15.16
CA ILE A 96 -5.36 22.95 -15.17
C ILE A 96 -6.02 23.03 -13.80
N VAL A 97 -5.35 22.56 -12.73
CA VAL A 97 -5.95 22.47 -11.40
C VAL A 97 -5.99 23.83 -10.71
N ARG A 98 -7.20 24.28 -10.33
CA ARG A 98 -7.47 25.59 -9.72
C ARG A 98 -8.24 25.51 -8.41
N ASN A 99 -8.95 24.41 -8.17
CA ASN A 99 -9.89 24.31 -7.07
C ASN A 99 -9.35 23.60 -5.83
N GLY A 100 -8.11 23.07 -5.88
CA GLY A 100 -7.45 22.37 -4.79
C GLY A 100 -5.96 22.16 -5.07
N GLU A 101 -5.31 21.37 -4.24
CA GLU A 101 -3.88 21.09 -4.30
C GLU A 101 -3.63 19.58 -4.40
N ILE A 102 -2.62 19.19 -5.16
CA ILE A 102 -2.17 17.81 -5.29
C ILE A 102 -0.76 17.69 -4.72
N SER A 103 -0.56 16.74 -3.82
CA SER A 103 0.78 16.30 -3.43
C SER A 103 1.18 15.08 -4.25
N PHE A 104 2.47 14.96 -4.58
CA PHE A 104 2.96 13.91 -5.46
C PHE A 104 3.93 12.97 -4.77
N GLY A 105 3.70 11.68 -4.93
CA GLY A 105 4.60 10.60 -4.56
C GLY A 105 4.95 9.74 -5.77
N LEU A 106 5.98 8.91 -5.63
CA LEU A 106 6.40 7.94 -6.64
C LEU A 106 6.94 6.71 -5.94
N GLN A 107 6.57 5.51 -6.39
CA GLN A 107 7.17 4.27 -5.92
C GLN A 107 7.99 3.64 -7.02
N THR A 108 9.29 3.45 -6.78
CA THR A 108 10.22 2.88 -7.76
C THR A 108 10.91 1.62 -7.26
N ASN A 109 11.30 0.75 -8.17
CA ASN A 109 12.19 -0.37 -7.88
C ASN A 109 13.66 0.07 -7.66
N GLY A 110 13.98 1.33 -7.89
CA GLY A 110 15.28 1.94 -7.62
C GLY A 110 16.38 1.69 -8.64
N THR A 111 16.22 0.74 -9.58
CA THR A 111 17.29 0.34 -10.51
C THR A 111 17.70 1.42 -11.51
N LEU A 112 16.82 2.38 -11.79
CA LEU A 112 17.03 3.47 -12.72
C LEU A 112 17.39 4.80 -12.02
N LEU A 113 17.32 4.84 -10.68
CA LEU A 113 17.68 6.03 -9.92
C LEU A 113 19.15 6.39 -10.13
N ASN A 114 19.36 7.65 -10.47
CA ASN A 114 20.68 8.29 -10.58
C ASN A 114 20.55 9.73 -10.10
N GLU A 115 21.67 10.47 -10.04
CA GLU A 115 21.68 11.85 -9.58
C GLU A 115 20.71 12.74 -10.38
N LYS A 116 20.62 12.54 -11.69
CA LYS A 116 19.74 13.34 -12.57
C LYS A 116 18.27 13.14 -12.21
N TRP A 117 17.84 11.87 -12.02
CA TRP A 117 16.49 11.57 -11.56
C TRP A 117 16.19 12.13 -10.18
N CYS A 118 17.11 11.94 -9.22
CA CYS A 118 16.92 12.46 -7.87
C CYS A 118 16.72 13.98 -7.86
N ARG A 119 17.56 14.73 -8.56
CA ARG A 119 17.45 16.19 -8.67
C ARG A 119 16.18 16.65 -9.40
N LEU A 120 15.75 15.91 -10.43
CA LEU A 120 14.52 16.23 -11.14
C LEU A 120 13.30 16.04 -10.25
N LEU A 121 13.17 14.88 -9.60
CA LEU A 121 12.04 14.59 -8.71
C LEU A 121 11.96 15.60 -7.55
N ASP A 122 13.09 15.94 -6.95
CA ASP A 122 13.17 16.97 -5.91
C ASP A 122 12.71 18.33 -6.43
N LYS A 123 13.22 18.77 -7.58
CA LYS A 123 12.82 20.02 -8.25
C LYS A 123 11.32 20.09 -8.55
N LEU A 124 10.72 18.97 -8.91
CA LEU A 124 9.28 18.84 -9.20
C LEU A 124 8.44 18.62 -7.95
N ASN A 125 9.04 18.58 -6.75
CA ASN A 125 8.39 18.27 -5.48
C ASN A 125 7.64 16.93 -5.51
N ILE A 126 8.27 15.92 -6.12
CA ILE A 126 7.78 14.54 -6.17
C ILE A 126 8.59 13.72 -5.17
N HIS A 127 7.98 13.36 -4.04
CA HIS A 127 8.62 12.49 -3.05
C HIS A 127 8.61 11.05 -3.56
N PHE A 128 9.70 10.31 -3.36
CA PHE A 128 9.74 8.92 -3.85
C PHE A 128 10.18 7.93 -2.79
N GLY A 129 9.57 6.74 -2.83
CA GLY A 129 9.95 5.57 -2.07
C GLY A 129 10.68 4.55 -2.94
N VAL A 130 11.54 3.74 -2.32
CA VAL A 130 12.30 2.68 -3.01
C VAL A 130 11.91 1.31 -2.47
N SER A 131 11.72 0.35 -3.36
CA SER A 131 11.35 -1.01 -2.99
C SER A 131 12.59 -1.86 -2.70
N ILE A 132 12.81 -2.22 -1.41
CA ILE A 132 13.96 -3.02 -0.94
C ILE A 132 13.45 -4.01 0.11
N ASP A 133 13.63 -5.33 -0.09
CA ASP A 133 13.07 -6.36 0.79
C ASP A 133 14.01 -6.80 1.93
N GLY A 134 15.16 -6.16 2.08
CA GLY A 134 16.15 -6.47 3.09
C GLY A 134 17.56 -6.61 2.52
N ASP A 135 18.29 -7.66 2.91
CA ASP A 135 19.61 -7.95 2.34
C ASP A 135 19.51 -8.61 0.95
N ARG A 136 20.66 -8.95 0.37
CA ARG A 136 20.72 -9.61 -0.96
C ARG A 136 19.89 -10.89 -1.00
N SER A 137 19.89 -11.67 0.07
CA SER A 137 19.17 -12.94 0.10
C SER A 137 17.64 -12.75 0.08
N ALA A 138 17.16 -11.72 0.76
CA ALA A 138 15.74 -11.36 0.73
C ALA A 138 15.32 -10.78 -0.63
N CYS A 139 16.20 -9.98 -1.24
CA CYS A 139 15.95 -9.35 -2.54
C CYS A 139 16.14 -10.30 -3.75
N GLN A 140 16.45 -11.58 -3.56
CA GLN A 140 16.65 -12.55 -4.64
C GLN A 140 15.46 -12.72 -5.57
N TYR A 141 14.26 -12.38 -5.10
CA TYR A 141 13.03 -12.43 -5.89
C TYR A 141 12.84 -11.19 -6.80
N ARG A 142 13.66 -10.14 -6.61
CA ARG A 142 13.70 -8.97 -7.49
C ARG A 142 14.72 -9.20 -8.59
N LYS A 143 14.25 -9.60 -9.77
CA LYS A 143 15.09 -10.00 -10.89
C LYS A 143 14.79 -9.17 -12.13
N TYR A 144 15.80 -8.98 -12.95
CA TYR A 144 15.61 -8.53 -14.32
C TYR A 144 14.89 -9.63 -15.15
N LYS A 145 14.32 -9.24 -16.29
CA LYS A 145 13.65 -10.17 -17.22
C LYS A 145 14.56 -11.30 -17.72
N ASN A 146 15.88 -11.11 -17.69
CA ASN A 146 16.88 -12.12 -18.03
C ASN A 146 17.26 -13.05 -16.86
N GLY A 147 16.61 -12.90 -15.70
CA GLY A 147 16.84 -13.71 -14.52
C GLY A 147 17.98 -13.25 -13.59
N LEU A 148 18.74 -12.21 -13.98
CA LEU A 148 19.79 -11.66 -13.12
C LEU A 148 19.18 -10.91 -11.93
N GLU A 149 19.83 -11.02 -10.77
CA GLU A 149 19.46 -10.28 -9.56
C GLU A 149 19.60 -8.77 -9.76
N ALA A 150 18.65 -8.00 -9.25
CA ALA A 150 18.64 -6.55 -9.36
C ALA A 150 19.23 -5.84 -8.13
N PHE A 151 19.62 -6.57 -7.07
CA PHE A 151 20.02 -6.04 -5.78
C PHE A 151 21.06 -4.93 -5.87
N ASP A 152 22.17 -5.15 -6.59
CA ASP A 152 23.25 -4.15 -6.66
C ASP A 152 22.78 -2.86 -7.33
N SER A 153 21.95 -2.95 -8.37
CA SER A 153 21.40 -1.78 -9.05
C SER A 153 20.42 -1.03 -8.16
N ILE A 154 19.60 -1.73 -7.39
CA ILE A 154 18.66 -1.13 -6.42
C ILE A 154 19.43 -0.37 -5.35
N ILE A 155 20.44 -1.00 -4.74
CA ILE A 155 21.26 -0.37 -3.69
C ILE A 155 22.06 0.80 -4.25
N GLN A 156 22.57 0.70 -5.48
CA GLN A 156 23.25 1.81 -6.13
C GLN A 156 22.31 3.00 -6.34
N GLY A 157 21.08 2.76 -6.83
CA GLY A 157 20.07 3.80 -6.98
C GLY A 157 19.70 4.46 -5.65
N TYR A 158 19.55 3.68 -4.58
CA TYR A 158 19.31 4.20 -3.25
C TYR A 158 20.47 5.09 -2.76
N LYS A 159 21.72 4.67 -2.99
CA LYS A 159 22.91 5.48 -2.66
C LYS A 159 22.98 6.78 -3.43
N HIS A 160 22.55 6.83 -4.69
CA HIS A 160 22.45 8.08 -5.45
C HIS A 160 21.48 9.07 -4.80
N ALA A 161 20.34 8.59 -4.26
CA ALA A 161 19.42 9.45 -3.53
C ALA A 161 20.09 10.04 -2.27
N LEU A 162 20.80 9.21 -1.48
CA LEU A 162 21.55 9.69 -0.31
C LEU A 162 22.63 10.72 -0.68
N GLN A 163 23.30 10.56 -1.81
CA GLN A 163 24.30 11.52 -2.30
C GLN A 163 23.66 12.86 -2.73
N CYS A 164 22.36 12.88 -2.99
CA CYS A 164 21.57 14.09 -3.26
C CYS A 164 20.87 14.64 -2.00
N ASP A 165 21.27 14.21 -0.80
CA ASP A 165 20.65 14.57 0.49
C ASP A 165 19.17 14.16 0.60
N ILE A 166 18.73 13.17 -0.20
CA ILE A 166 17.38 12.61 -0.15
C ILE A 166 17.45 11.26 0.56
N THR A 167 16.63 11.08 1.59
CA THR A 167 16.48 9.80 2.30
C THR A 167 15.13 9.17 1.96
N PRO A 168 15.03 8.33 0.92
CA PRO A 168 13.75 7.75 0.53
C PRO A 168 13.22 6.78 1.60
N PRO A 169 11.91 6.76 1.87
CA PRO A 169 11.29 5.64 2.58
C PRO A 169 11.46 4.33 1.80
N ILE A 170 11.49 3.24 2.54
CA ILE A 170 11.61 1.91 1.95
C ILE A 170 10.27 1.19 2.05
N LEU A 171 9.81 0.63 0.92
CA LEU A 171 8.71 -0.31 0.86
C LEU A 171 9.29 -1.73 0.74
N SER A 172 8.90 -2.62 1.65
CA SER A 172 9.47 -3.96 1.75
C SER A 172 8.39 -5.02 1.84
N VAL A 173 8.44 -6.03 0.98
CA VAL A 173 7.63 -7.24 1.14
C VAL A 173 8.36 -8.19 2.09
N ILE A 174 7.67 -8.64 3.13
CA ILE A 174 8.24 -9.51 4.15
C ILE A 174 8.58 -10.87 3.55
N ASN A 175 9.85 -11.27 3.75
CA ASN A 175 10.35 -12.60 3.41
C ASN A 175 10.80 -13.31 4.69
N THR A 176 10.04 -14.31 5.14
CA THR A 176 10.33 -15.05 6.39
C THR A 176 11.53 -15.97 6.32
N GLN A 177 12.12 -16.17 5.15
CA GLN A 177 13.38 -16.91 5.00
C GLN A 177 14.58 -16.10 5.52
N GLN A 178 14.45 -14.77 5.56
CA GLN A 178 15.41 -13.89 6.23
C GLN A 178 15.07 -13.76 7.71
N SER A 179 16.07 -13.77 8.59
CA SER A 179 15.80 -13.51 10.01
C SER A 179 15.37 -12.07 10.25
N PRO A 180 14.45 -11.80 11.23
CA PRO A 180 14.03 -10.44 11.57
C PRO A 180 15.19 -9.50 11.90
N SER A 181 16.24 -10.04 12.54
CA SER A 181 17.47 -9.29 12.87
C SER A 181 18.24 -8.86 11.63
N ASN A 182 18.42 -9.77 10.66
CA ASN A 182 19.09 -9.43 9.40
C ASN A 182 18.27 -8.42 8.60
N PHE A 183 16.95 -8.60 8.52
CA PHE A 183 16.03 -7.63 7.90
C PHE A 183 16.22 -6.25 8.50
N TYR A 184 16.06 -6.12 9.83
CA TYR A 184 16.15 -4.84 10.51
C TYR A 184 17.51 -4.17 10.33
N ASN A 185 18.59 -4.91 10.56
CA ASN A 185 19.94 -4.37 10.50
C ASN A 185 20.35 -3.99 9.07
N SER A 186 19.97 -4.77 8.06
CA SER A 186 20.27 -4.46 6.66
C SER A 186 19.61 -3.16 6.22
N LEU A 187 18.33 -2.97 6.53
CA LEU A 187 17.61 -1.73 6.18
C LEU A 187 18.10 -0.54 7.01
N LYS A 188 18.39 -0.74 8.31
CA LYS A 188 18.94 0.32 9.15
C LYS A 188 20.31 0.80 8.66
N SER A 189 21.13 -0.10 8.10
CA SER A 189 22.45 0.24 7.54
C SER A 189 22.37 1.15 6.30
N LEU A 190 21.19 1.25 5.66
CA LEU A 190 20.95 2.15 4.55
C LEU A 190 20.63 3.60 4.99
N ASN A 191 20.64 3.87 6.30
CA ASN A 191 20.29 5.19 6.87
C ASN A 191 18.87 5.65 6.50
N THR A 192 17.94 4.74 6.20
CA THR A 192 16.53 5.11 6.02
C THR A 192 15.92 5.55 7.35
N ASN A 193 14.91 6.41 7.28
CA ASN A 193 14.15 6.83 8.45
C ASN A 193 12.81 6.11 8.59
N TYR A 194 12.32 5.50 7.50
CA TYR A 194 10.96 4.97 7.43
C TYR A 194 10.89 3.72 6.57
N ILE A 195 10.23 2.70 7.08
CA ILE A 195 9.97 1.44 6.39
C ILE A 195 8.47 1.14 6.43
N ASP A 196 7.93 0.77 5.29
CA ASP A 196 6.62 0.14 5.18
C ASP A 196 6.79 -1.35 4.90
N CYS A 197 6.37 -2.19 5.85
CA CYS A 197 6.45 -3.64 5.75
C CYS A 197 5.10 -4.18 5.25
N LEU A 198 5.10 -4.80 4.09
CA LEU A 198 3.93 -5.43 3.49
C LEU A 198 3.93 -6.94 3.77
N LEU A 199 2.78 -7.47 4.18
CA LEU A 199 2.56 -8.91 4.15
C LEU A 199 2.55 -9.39 2.70
N PRO A 200 3.07 -10.60 2.41
CA PRO A 200 2.96 -11.17 1.07
C PRO A 200 1.52 -11.26 0.59
N ASP A 201 1.31 -10.98 -0.69
CA ASP A 201 0.00 -11.09 -1.30
C ASP A 201 -0.48 -12.55 -1.32
N ALA A 202 -1.57 -12.83 -0.62
CA ALA A 202 -2.18 -14.15 -0.56
C ALA A 202 -3.69 -14.07 -0.40
N THR A 203 -4.39 -15.00 -1.02
CA THR A 203 -5.82 -15.27 -0.84
C THR A 203 -6.01 -16.68 -0.27
N TYR A 204 -7.22 -17.09 0.03
CA TYR A 204 -7.48 -18.46 0.47
C TYR A 204 -7.08 -19.51 -0.56
N GLU A 205 -7.06 -19.16 -1.86
CA GLU A 205 -6.63 -20.04 -2.96
C GLU A 205 -5.11 -20.11 -3.12
N THR A 206 -4.39 -19.07 -2.68
CA THR A 206 -2.94 -18.96 -2.93
C THR A 206 -2.08 -19.04 -1.67
N TYR A 207 -2.70 -18.97 -0.48
CA TYR A 207 -1.99 -19.10 0.79
C TYR A 207 -1.33 -20.47 0.92
N ASN A 208 -0.04 -20.51 1.16
CA ASN A 208 0.74 -21.74 1.22
C ASN A 208 1.65 -21.81 2.47
N ALA A 209 2.41 -22.91 2.58
CA ALA A 209 3.27 -23.16 3.74
C ALA A 209 4.39 -22.11 3.93
N GLU A 210 4.80 -21.42 2.89
CA GLU A 210 5.87 -20.41 2.94
C GLU A 210 5.46 -19.18 3.76
N TYR A 211 4.15 -18.91 3.87
CA TYR A 211 3.62 -17.79 4.64
C TYR A 211 3.38 -18.12 6.11
N ARG A 212 3.53 -19.40 6.49
CA ARG A 212 3.32 -19.82 7.89
C ARG A 212 4.39 -19.26 8.81
N GLY A 213 3.96 -18.81 9.99
CA GLY A 213 4.87 -18.29 11.01
C GLY A 213 5.27 -16.82 10.84
N ILE A 214 4.65 -16.11 9.90
CA ILE A 214 4.90 -14.68 9.70
C ILE A 214 4.56 -13.87 10.97
N GLY A 215 3.59 -14.30 11.76
CA GLY A 215 3.26 -13.68 13.04
C GLY A 215 4.40 -13.76 14.05
N LEU A 216 5.06 -14.91 14.17
CA LEU A 216 6.23 -15.08 15.05
C LEU A 216 7.43 -14.27 14.54
N TRP A 217 7.61 -14.21 13.22
CA TRP A 217 8.63 -13.37 12.59
C TRP A 217 8.39 -11.89 12.90
N LEU A 218 7.15 -11.41 12.78
CA LEU A 218 6.77 -10.03 13.09
C LEU A 218 6.92 -9.70 14.58
N ILE A 219 6.62 -10.63 15.47
CA ILE A 219 6.83 -10.49 16.92
C ILE A 219 8.33 -10.28 17.21
N GLN A 220 9.19 -11.11 16.64
CA GLN A 220 10.64 -10.96 16.80
C GLN A 220 11.14 -9.63 16.23
N LEU A 221 10.64 -9.21 15.07
CA LEU A 221 10.97 -7.91 14.49
C LEU A 221 10.50 -6.76 15.39
N PHE A 222 9.29 -6.88 15.96
CA PHE A 222 8.76 -5.88 16.89
C PHE A 222 9.65 -5.76 18.13
N ASP A 223 10.09 -6.87 18.73
CA ASP A 223 10.95 -6.84 19.92
C ASP A 223 12.31 -6.19 19.64
N ILE A 224 12.92 -6.46 18.48
CA ILE A 224 14.15 -5.80 18.03
C ILE A 224 13.92 -4.29 17.86
N TRP A 225 12.87 -3.94 17.15
CA TRP A 225 12.48 -2.54 16.89
C TRP A 225 12.18 -1.78 18.18
N PHE A 226 11.43 -2.40 19.09
CA PHE A 226 10.99 -1.77 20.34
C PHE A 226 12.16 -1.53 21.30
N ALA A 227 13.12 -2.45 21.34
CA ALA A 227 14.32 -2.34 22.16
C ALA A 227 15.35 -1.29 21.64
N ASP A 228 15.28 -0.93 20.37
CA ASP A 228 16.25 -0.01 19.76
C ASP A 228 15.90 1.45 20.08
N LYS A 229 16.74 2.14 20.84
CA LYS A 229 16.55 3.56 21.22
C LYS A 229 16.65 4.52 20.03
N SER A 230 17.36 4.13 18.96
CA SER A 230 17.51 4.86 17.70
C SER A 230 16.70 4.20 16.58
N ARG A 231 15.53 3.68 16.92
CA ARG A 231 14.72 2.86 16.02
C ARG A 231 14.24 3.61 14.79
N LEU A 232 14.19 2.87 13.70
CA LEU A 232 13.54 3.29 12.48
C LEU A 232 12.03 3.42 12.73
N ARG A 233 11.36 4.25 11.94
CA ARG A 233 9.91 4.22 11.89
C ARG A 233 9.46 3.03 11.05
N ILE A 234 8.64 2.14 11.62
CA ILE A 234 8.00 1.04 10.89
C ILE A 234 6.49 1.24 10.94
N ARG A 235 5.89 1.60 9.79
CA ARG A 235 4.47 1.97 9.70
C ARG A 235 3.54 0.92 10.32
N LEU A 236 3.81 -0.35 10.06
CA LEU A 236 3.00 -1.47 10.57
C LEU A 236 2.93 -1.45 12.11
N PHE A 237 4.05 -1.29 12.78
CA PHE A 237 4.10 -1.27 14.25
C PHE A 237 3.55 0.02 14.82
N GLU A 238 3.89 1.16 14.23
CA GLU A 238 3.34 2.45 14.64
C GLU A 238 1.81 2.47 14.53
N ALA A 239 1.24 1.90 13.47
CA ALA A 239 -0.21 1.82 13.30
C ALA A 239 -0.87 0.98 14.41
N ILE A 240 -0.34 -0.19 14.74
CA ILE A 240 -0.85 -1.05 15.82
C ILE A 240 -0.77 -0.32 17.17
N VAL A 241 0.38 0.29 17.49
CA VAL A 241 0.59 1.04 18.74
C VAL A 241 -0.41 2.18 18.85
N HIS A 242 -0.55 2.99 17.80
CA HIS A 242 -1.50 4.10 17.80
C HIS A 242 -2.95 3.65 17.99
N LEU A 243 -3.35 2.56 17.34
CA LEU A 243 -4.71 2.03 17.45
C LEU A 243 -4.99 1.39 18.80
N LEU A 244 -4.00 0.78 19.45
CA LEU A 244 -4.12 0.29 20.82
C LEU A 244 -4.30 1.43 21.84
N LEU A 245 -3.64 2.56 21.60
CA LEU A 245 -3.75 3.75 22.47
C LEU A 245 -4.98 4.60 22.13
N ASN A 246 -5.44 4.58 20.89
CA ASN A 246 -6.61 5.32 20.42
C ASN A 246 -7.22 4.61 19.20
N SER A 247 -8.25 3.80 19.41
CA SER A 247 -8.92 3.03 18.36
C SER A 247 -9.57 3.88 17.26
N SER A 248 -9.81 5.16 17.52
CA SER A 248 -10.36 6.11 16.54
C SER A 248 -9.28 6.80 15.69
N SER A 249 -8.02 6.42 15.84
CA SER A 249 -6.92 7.00 15.07
C SER A 249 -7.03 6.63 13.58
N PRO A 250 -6.85 7.57 12.64
CA PRO A 250 -6.93 7.30 11.20
C PRO A 250 -5.65 6.66 10.61
N VAL A 251 -4.72 6.21 11.43
CA VAL A 251 -3.38 5.74 10.99
C VAL A 251 -3.35 4.34 10.39
N GLY A 252 -4.43 3.58 10.47
CA GLY A 252 -4.47 2.16 10.06
C GLY A 252 -4.36 1.91 8.55
N GLY A 253 -4.73 2.88 7.74
CA GLY A 253 -4.76 2.74 6.28
C GLY A 253 -5.66 1.59 5.82
N GLU A 254 -5.28 0.91 4.73
CA GLU A 254 -6.02 -0.25 4.23
C GLU A 254 -5.97 -1.47 5.16
N MET A 255 -4.92 -1.61 5.95
CA MET A 255 -4.67 -2.84 6.69
C MET A 255 -5.32 -2.85 8.07
N PHE A 256 -5.23 -1.77 8.85
CA PHE A 256 -5.61 -1.73 10.25
C PHE A 256 -6.72 -0.71 10.55
N GLY A 257 -7.39 -0.90 11.69
CA GLY A 257 -8.39 0.05 12.21
C GLY A 257 -9.69 0.08 11.40
N ASN A 258 -10.62 0.91 11.85
CA ASN A 258 -11.91 1.14 11.21
C ASN A 258 -11.87 2.43 10.37
N THR A 259 -11.13 2.43 9.27
CA THR A 259 -10.90 3.58 8.40
C THR A 259 -11.64 3.44 7.07
N LEU A 260 -11.93 4.58 6.42
CA LEU A 260 -12.29 4.62 5.01
C LEU A 260 -11.01 4.46 4.19
N ASN A 261 -11.06 3.65 3.13
CA ASN A 261 -9.90 3.49 2.27
C ASN A 261 -9.67 4.74 1.40
N GLY A 262 -10.65 5.16 0.62
CA GLY A 262 -10.59 6.39 -0.19
C GLY A 262 -9.52 6.38 -1.29
N VAL A 263 -9.04 5.21 -1.70
CA VAL A 263 -8.03 5.01 -2.75
C VAL A 263 -8.70 4.62 -4.07
N LEU A 264 -8.23 5.18 -5.17
CA LEU A 264 -8.60 4.77 -6.54
C LEU A 264 -7.32 4.57 -7.36
N ASP A 265 -7.36 3.63 -8.29
CA ASP A 265 -6.32 3.41 -9.27
C ASP A 265 -6.73 4.01 -10.62
N ILE A 266 -5.78 4.64 -11.31
CA ILE A 266 -5.97 5.15 -12.68
C ILE A 266 -4.96 4.42 -13.57
N ARG A 267 -5.45 3.73 -14.60
CA ARG A 267 -4.63 2.98 -15.55
C ARG A 267 -4.01 3.89 -16.61
N PRO A 268 -2.98 3.44 -17.36
CA PRO A 268 -2.33 4.24 -18.40
C PRO A 268 -3.27 4.67 -19.53
N ASP A 269 -4.38 3.95 -19.75
CA ASP A 269 -5.43 4.24 -20.73
C ASP A 269 -6.57 5.14 -20.17
N GLY A 270 -6.46 5.56 -18.91
CA GLY A 270 -7.46 6.41 -18.25
C GLY A 270 -8.65 5.65 -17.67
N ILE A 271 -8.62 4.32 -17.62
CA ILE A 271 -9.62 3.54 -16.90
C ILE A 271 -9.45 3.78 -15.40
N ILE A 272 -10.58 4.00 -14.71
CA ILE A 272 -10.62 4.04 -13.23
C ILE A 272 -10.80 2.60 -12.78
N ASP A 273 -9.80 2.07 -12.11
CA ASP A 273 -9.71 0.65 -11.75
C ASP A 273 -9.90 0.44 -10.23
N ILE A 274 -10.09 -0.82 -9.88
CA ILE A 274 -10.03 -1.24 -8.49
C ILE A 274 -8.60 -1.09 -7.97
N PRO A 275 -8.42 -0.85 -6.66
CA PRO A 275 -7.10 -0.83 -6.07
C PRO A 275 -6.30 -2.11 -6.34
N ASP A 276 -5.03 -1.92 -6.63
CA ASP A 276 -4.08 -2.96 -7.02
C ASP A 276 -4.10 -4.19 -6.13
N THR A 277 -4.35 -4.01 -4.85
CA THR A 277 -4.42 -5.11 -3.87
C THR A 277 -5.46 -6.17 -4.23
N LEU A 278 -6.52 -5.83 -4.97
CA LEU A 278 -7.55 -6.79 -5.40
C LEU A 278 -7.18 -7.57 -6.68
N ARG A 279 -6.11 -7.20 -7.37
CA ARG A 279 -5.66 -7.91 -8.59
C ARG A 279 -5.21 -9.34 -8.33
N ILE A 280 -4.94 -9.70 -7.07
CA ILE A 280 -4.61 -11.07 -6.68
C ILE A 280 -5.83 -11.97 -6.46
N CYS A 281 -7.05 -11.40 -6.46
CA CYS A 281 -8.27 -12.12 -6.08
C CYS A 281 -8.83 -12.90 -7.27
N ASP A 282 -9.60 -12.26 -8.13
CA ASP A 282 -10.19 -12.89 -9.31
C ASP A 282 -10.30 -11.87 -10.45
N VAL A 283 -10.18 -12.35 -11.68
CA VAL A 283 -10.18 -11.51 -12.90
C VAL A 283 -11.48 -10.74 -13.10
N HIS A 284 -12.62 -11.24 -12.62
CA HIS A 284 -13.91 -10.54 -12.77
C HIS A 284 -13.96 -9.20 -12.03
N PHE A 285 -13.12 -8.98 -11.02
CA PHE A 285 -12.99 -7.69 -10.36
C PHE A 285 -12.24 -6.66 -11.19
N LEU A 286 -11.54 -7.09 -12.25
CA LEU A 286 -10.68 -6.24 -13.09
C LEU A 286 -11.45 -5.58 -14.24
N GLU A 287 -12.72 -5.92 -14.45
CA GLU A 287 -13.55 -5.37 -15.52
C GLU A 287 -14.19 -4.03 -15.10
N SER A 288 -13.38 -2.99 -14.95
CA SER A 288 -13.93 -1.66 -14.72
C SER A 288 -14.62 -1.11 -15.98
N ARG A 289 -15.80 -0.52 -15.77
CA ARG A 289 -16.59 0.18 -16.82
C ARG A 289 -16.40 1.70 -16.78
N TYR A 290 -15.60 2.20 -15.86
CA TYR A 290 -15.40 3.62 -15.62
C TYR A 290 -14.13 4.11 -16.28
N SER A 291 -14.23 5.24 -16.98
CA SER A 291 -13.10 5.90 -17.62
C SER A 291 -13.17 7.40 -17.36
N ILE A 292 -12.02 8.02 -17.11
CA ILE A 292 -11.92 9.48 -16.94
C ILE A 292 -12.42 10.27 -18.14
N PHE A 293 -12.46 9.65 -19.34
CA PHE A 293 -12.98 10.28 -20.54
C PHE A 293 -14.51 10.41 -20.55
N ILE A 294 -15.21 9.51 -19.84
CA ILE A 294 -16.65 9.42 -19.81
C ILE A 294 -17.22 9.82 -18.45
N ASN A 295 -16.59 9.38 -17.38
CA ASN A 295 -17.09 9.46 -16.02
C ASN A 295 -16.34 10.50 -15.19
N LYS A 296 -17.01 11.06 -14.20
CA LYS A 296 -16.40 11.82 -13.12
C LYS A 296 -15.75 10.86 -12.11
N LEU A 297 -14.74 11.33 -11.37
CA LEU A 297 -14.15 10.52 -10.30
C LEU A 297 -15.17 10.10 -9.24
N ILE A 298 -16.16 10.95 -8.96
CA ILE A 298 -17.20 10.65 -7.98
C ILE A 298 -18.15 9.53 -8.43
N ASP A 299 -18.34 9.32 -9.72
CA ASP A 299 -19.30 8.34 -10.25
C ASP A 299 -18.96 6.91 -9.84
N ILE A 300 -17.65 6.59 -9.65
CA ILE A 300 -17.19 5.28 -9.23
C ILE A 300 -17.74 4.87 -7.84
N THR A 301 -18.09 5.84 -7.01
CA THR A 301 -18.64 5.59 -5.67
C THR A 301 -20.03 4.98 -5.69
N SER A 302 -20.70 4.98 -6.85
CA SER A 302 -21.99 4.30 -7.05
C SER A 302 -21.82 2.80 -7.34
N GLU A 303 -20.64 2.36 -7.76
CA GLU A 303 -20.34 0.96 -8.00
C GLU A 303 -20.31 0.19 -6.68
N GLU A 304 -20.98 -0.97 -6.62
CA GLU A 304 -21.24 -1.70 -5.38
C GLU A 304 -19.94 -2.07 -4.63
N ILE A 305 -18.92 -2.57 -5.34
CA ILE A 305 -17.64 -2.95 -4.75
C ILE A 305 -16.94 -1.76 -4.09
N TYR A 306 -16.91 -0.61 -4.77
CA TYR A 306 -16.30 0.60 -4.23
C TYR A 306 -17.09 1.16 -3.06
N LYS A 307 -18.41 1.28 -3.20
CA LYS A 307 -19.30 1.76 -2.15
C LYS A 307 -19.16 0.93 -0.88
N LYS A 308 -19.13 -0.40 -1.02
CA LYS A 308 -19.07 -1.32 0.11
C LYS A 308 -17.69 -1.34 0.77
N TYR A 309 -16.60 -1.45 0.01
CA TYR A 309 -15.28 -1.76 0.56
C TYR A 309 -14.31 -0.59 0.60
N TYR A 310 -14.53 0.46 -0.17
CA TYR A 310 -13.59 1.59 -0.26
C TYR A 310 -14.17 2.90 0.28
N PHE A 311 -15.50 3.08 0.19
CA PHE A 311 -16.19 4.28 0.68
C PHE A 311 -17.11 4.01 1.87
N SER A 312 -16.97 2.87 2.53
CA SER A 312 -17.61 2.53 3.79
C SER A 312 -16.57 2.23 4.86
N HIS A 313 -16.93 2.45 6.12
CA HIS A 313 -16.08 2.03 7.25
C HIS A 313 -15.99 0.50 7.31
N LYS A 314 -14.84 -0.03 7.70
CA LYS A 314 -14.57 -1.47 7.68
C LYS A 314 -15.54 -2.30 8.53
N ASP A 315 -16.02 -1.76 9.66
CA ASP A 315 -17.01 -2.41 10.52
C ASP A 315 -18.32 -2.78 9.81
N GLN A 316 -18.65 -2.09 8.70
CA GLN A 316 -19.86 -2.35 7.92
C GLN A 316 -19.77 -3.58 7.01
N TYR A 317 -18.55 -4.12 6.78
CA TYR A 317 -18.33 -5.26 5.88
C TYR A 317 -17.37 -6.32 6.45
N LEU A 318 -17.18 -6.33 7.78
CA LEU A 318 -16.47 -7.41 8.44
C LEU A 318 -17.26 -8.72 8.35
N SER A 319 -16.56 -9.87 8.25
CA SER A 319 -17.18 -11.19 8.42
C SER A 319 -17.75 -11.33 9.83
N GLY A 320 -18.70 -12.26 10.01
CA GLY A 320 -19.29 -12.53 11.33
C GLY A 320 -18.24 -12.86 12.39
N GLN A 321 -17.18 -13.55 12.00
CA GLN A 321 -16.04 -13.83 12.86
C GLN A 321 -15.29 -12.55 13.24
N CYS A 322 -14.97 -11.67 12.29
CA CYS A 322 -14.26 -10.41 12.56
C CYS A 322 -15.10 -9.43 13.38
N SER A 323 -16.42 -9.36 13.15
CA SER A 323 -17.33 -8.45 13.87
C SER A 323 -17.38 -8.74 15.38
N ASN A 324 -17.19 -9.98 15.76
CA ASN A 324 -17.17 -10.41 17.16
C ASN A 324 -15.76 -10.48 17.78
N CYS A 325 -14.71 -10.11 17.01
CA CYS A 325 -13.33 -10.24 17.44
C CYS A 325 -12.94 -9.18 18.46
N ILE A 326 -12.24 -9.60 19.51
CA ILE A 326 -11.77 -8.70 20.58
C ILE A 326 -10.69 -7.71 20.11
N VAL A 327 -10.00 -7.99 18.99
CA VAL A 327 -8.99 -7.08 18.39
C VAL A 327 -9.51 -6.35 17.15
N LYS A 328 -10.82 -6.39 16.87
CA LYS A 328 -11.40 -5.82 15.64
C LYS A 328 -11.06 -4.35 15.43
N ASP A 329 -11.07 -3.56 16.50
CA ASP A 329 -10.84 -2.11 16.43
C ASP A 329 -9.40 -1.77 16.05
N VAL A 330 -8.45 -2.68 16.32
CA VAL A 330 -7.05 -2.56 15.91
C VAL A 330 -6.83 -3.26 14.57
N CYS A 331 -7.28 -4.53 14.42
CA CYS A 331 -7.06 -5.35 13.23
C CYS A 331 -7.84 -4.84 12.01
N GLY A 332 -9.10 -4.39 12.20
CA GLY A 332 -9.97 -3.96 11.09
C GLY A 332 -10.26 -5.06 10.06
N GLY A 333 -10.03 -6.34 10.38
CA GLY A 333 -10.16 -7.48 9.46
C GLY A 333 -8.96 -7.68 8.53
N GLY A 334 -7.89 -6.87 8.67
CA GLY A 334 -6.72 -6.92 7.79
C GLY A 334 -6.98 -6.33 6.39
N LEU A 335 -6.05 -6.59 5.46
CA LEU A 335 -6.18 -6.18 4.08
C LEU A 335 -7.32 -6.94 3.39
N LEU A 336 -8.13 -6.26 2.60
CA LEU A 336 -9.32 -6.84 1.97
C LEU A 336 -8.97 -8.04 1.08
N ALA A 337 -7.93 -7.93 0.26
CA ALA A 337 -7.48 -9.01 -0.62
C ALA A 337 -7.13 -10.30 0.12
N HIS A 338 -6.59 -10.20 1.34
CA HIS A 338 -6.26 -11.36 2.18
C HIS A 338 -7.49 -12.08 2.75
N ARG A 339 -8.68 -11.51 2.55
CA ARG A 339 -9.96 -12.10 2.97
C ARG A 339 -10.64 -12.87 1.84
N PHE A 340 -10.13 -12.77 0.63
CA PHE A 340 -10.79 -13.33 -0.54
C PHE A 340 -10.75 -14.86 -0.58
N SER A 341 -11.92 -15.46 -0.83
CA SER A 341 -12.08 -16.84 -1.29
C SER A 341 -13.11 -16.91 -2.41
N LYS A 342 -12.97 -17.90 -3.30
CA LYS A 342 -13.94 -18.12 -4.40
C LYS A 342 -15.34 -18.47 -3.89
N GLU A 343 -15.43 -19.10 -2.71
CA GLU A 343 -16.70 -19.54 -2.14
C GLU A 343 -17.47 -18.42 -1.45
N ARG A 344 -16.77 -17.54 -0.71
CA ARG A 344 -17.37 -16.53 0.16
C ARG A 344 -16.90 -15.10 -0.16
N GLU A 345 -16.21 -14.92 -1.25
CA GLU A 345 -15.58 -13.64 -1.62
C GLU A 345 -14.81 -13.04 -0.44
N PHE A 346 -15.17 -11.85 0.01
CA PHE A 346 -14.52 -11.14 1.10
C PHE A 346 -15.18 -11.38 2.49
N ASP A 347 -16.18 -12.24 2.58
CA ASP A 347 -16.83 -12.59 3.86
C ASP A 347 -16.03 -13.65 4.63
N ASN A 348 -14.76 -13.36 4.85
CA ASN A 348 -13.82 -14.19 5.59
C ASN A 348 -12.94 -13.32 6.49
N PRO A 349 -12.33 -13.89 7.56
CA PRO A 349 -11.15 -13.30 8.16
C PRO A 349 -9.98 -13.29 7.16
N SER A 350 -8.96 -12.49 7.43
CA SER A 350 -7.70 -12.54 6.65
C SER A 350 -7.05 -13.91 6.74
N VAL A 351 -6.38 -14.36 5.69
CA VAL A 351 -5.52 -15.57 5.73
C VAL A 351 -4.41 -15.46 6.78
N TYR A 352 -4.05 -14.23 7.16
CA TYR A 352 -3.11 -13.92 8.25
C TYR A 352 -3.80 -13.62 9.59
N CYS A 353 -5.06 -14.02 9.77
CA CYS A 353 -5.85 -13.68 10.96
C CYS A 353 -5.14 -14.08 12.25
N PHE A 354 -4.61 -15.29 12.33
CA PHE A 354 -3.91 -15.79 13.52
C PHE A 354 -2.59 -15.04 13.77
N ASP A 355 -1.84 -14.77 12.72
CA ASP A 355 -0.57 -14.05 12.79
C ASP A 355 -0.76 -12.61 13.28
N LEU A 356 -1.77 -11.90 12.74
CA LEU A 356 -2.12 -10.55 13.17
C LEU A 356 -2.64 -10.52 14.61
N PHE A 357 -3.44 -11.50 15.00
CA PHE A 357 -3.92 -11.61 16.37
C PHE A 357 -2.77 -11.78 17.36
N LEU A 358 -1.82 -12.69 17.07
CA LEU A 358 -0.64 -12.92 17.91
C LEU A 358 0.22 -11.64 18.02
N LEU A 359 0.43 -10.96 16.90
CA LEU A 359 1.21 -9.72 16.88
C LEU A 359 0.53 -8.63 17.72
N ILE A 360 -0.75 -8.36 17.50
CA ILE A 360 -1.49 -7.33 18.25
C ILE A 360 -1.47 -7.62 19.73
N LYS A 361 -1.72 -8.87 20.13
CA LYS A 361 -1.63 -9.31 21.53
C LYS A 361 -0.23 -9.06 22.10
N HIS A 362 0.82 -9.44 21.37
CA HIS A 362 2.20 -9.26 21.85
C HIS A 362 2.52 -7.77 22.04
N VAL A 363 2.17 -6.94 21.06
CA VAL A 363 2.36 -5.48 21.13
C VAL A 363 1.58 -4.89 22.31
N GLN A 364 0.32 -5.30 22.51
CA GLN A 364 -0.48 -4.88 23.64
C GLN A 364 0.18 -5.20 24.97
N ASN A 365 0.58 -6.47 25.17
CA ASN A 365 1.22 -6.93 26.39
C ASN A 365 2.53 -6.16 26.67
N LYS A 366 3.31 -5.88 25.62
CA LYS A 366 4.57 -5.16 25.75
C LYS A 366 4.37 -3.71 26.19
N ILE A 367 3.43 -3.01 25.56
CA ILE A 367 3.17 -1.60 25.85
C ILE A 367 2.54 -1.43 27.23
N PHE A 368 1.47 -2.17 27.52
CA PHE A 368 0.75 -2.00 28.77
C PHE A 368 1.46 -2.67 29.94
N GLY A 369 2.23 -3.75 29.74
CA GLY A 369 3.06 -4.35 30.77
C GLY A 369 4.20 -3.42 31.23
N GLU A 370 4.71 -2.55 30.34
CA GLU A 370 5.71 -1.53 30.69
C GLU A 370 5.08 -0.26 31.33
N MET A 371 3.77 -0.07 31.20
CA MET A 371 3.04 1.08 31.75
C MET A 371 2.46 0.84 33.16
N ASP A 372 2.75 -0.29 33.83
CA ASP A 372 2.14 -0.70 35.13
C ASP A 372 0.61 -0.56 35.12
N ALA A 373 -0.02 -0.96 34.03
CA ALA A 373 -1.46 -0.84 33.84
C ALA A 373 -2.20 -1.95 34.62
N ASP A 374 -2.48 -1.73 35.90
CA ASP A 374 -3.18 -2.66 36.82
C ASP A 374 -4.60 -3.04 36.38
N ASN A 375 -5.13 -2.47 35.29
CA ASN A 375 -6.53 -2.61 34.87
C ASN A 375 -6.74 -2.76 33.35
N VAL A 376 -5.80 -3.33 32.62
CA VAL A 376 -6.01 -3.62 31.18
C VAL A 376 -6.36 -5.09 31.02
N ASP A 377 -7.53 -5.37 30.45
CA ASP A 377 -7.92 -6.73 30.01
C ASP A 377 -6.98 -7.18 28.91
N LEU A 378 -5.91 -7.89 29.29
CA LEU A 378 -4.92 -8.38 28.34
C LEU A 378 -5.50 -9.53 27.52
N ILE A 379 -5.44 -9.39 26.20
CA ILE A 379 -5.82 -10.43 25.25
C ILE A 379 -4.98 -11.70 25.49
N THR A 380 -5.62 -12.85 25.62
CA THR A 380 -4.95 -14.14 25.87
C THR A 380 -5.07 -15.07 24.65
N VAL A 381 -4.23 -16.11 24.56
CA VAL A 381 -4.35 -17.14 23.50
C VAL A 381 -5.66 -17.92 23.65
N SER A 382 -6.16 -18.09 24.89
CA SER A 382 -7.47 -18.69 25.16
C SER A 382 -8.60 -17.86 24.53
N ASP A 383 -8.48 -16.55 24.46
CA ASP A 383 -9.47 -15.69 23.84
C ASP A 383 -9.61 -16.00 22.34
N PHE A 384 -8.49 -16.29 21.66
CA PHE A 384 -8.54 -16.72 20.26
C PHE A 384 -9.16 -18.12 20.09
N ASN A 385 -8.84 -19.06 20.97
CA ASN A 385 -9.37 -20.43 20.89
C ASN A 385 -10.85 -20.51 21.23
N ASN A 386 -11.34 -19.67 22.14
CA ASN A 386 -12.76 -19.57 22.48
C ASN A 386 -13.58 -18.88 21.38
N TRP A 387 -12.91 -18.32 20.40
CA TRP A 387 -13.50 -17.50 19.36
C TRP A 387 -13.58 -18.20 17.99
N ARG A 388 -12.93 -19.35 17.81
CA ARG A 388 -13.09 -20.26 16.68
C ARG A 388 -14.34 -21.12 16.84
#